data_d59b2b883b6a770a40c5b1b111594e3d
#
_entry.id   d59b2b883b6a770a40c5b1b111594e3d
#
_cell.length_a   1.000
_cell.length_b   1.000
_cell.length_c   1.000
_cell.angle_alpha   90.00
_cell.angle_beta   90.00
_cell.angle_gamma   90.00
#
_symmetry.space_group_name_H-M   'P 1'
#
loop_
_entity.id
_entity.type
_entity.pdbx_description
1 polymer ?
#
loop_
_entity_poly.entity_id
_entity_poly.type
_entity_poly.pdbx_seq_one_letter_code
_entity_poly.pdbx_strand_id
1 'polypeptide(L)'
;FDLKLIKVTEKYMEIFDWLLLLNNNVYVFLALILFVAAFNMVSILFILIMERTQMIGVLKAIGAKNSQIRRIFVWNGVRIISRGLLIGNAIGLGFGLLQDQFRIIPLDSENYYMSFVPIDWNWPVFLFLNLTVLIVTTLVLFIPAMLISNIKPIKAIRFD
;
A
#
# COMPACT_ATOMS: atom_id res chain seq x y z
N PHE A 1 -37.61 -43.33 8.73
CA PHE A 1 -36.43 -42.53 9.16
C PHE A 1 -36.21 -41.44 8.15
N ASP A 2 -36.76 -40.25 8.41
CA ASP A 2 -36.48 -39.06 7.61
C ASP A 2 -35.13 -38.51 8.02
N LEU A 3 -34.08 -38.91 7.29
CA LEU A 3 -32.76 -38.32 7.40
C LEU A 3 -32.76 -36.96 6.69
N LYS A 4 -33.06 -35.89 7.45
CA LYS A 4 -32.98 -34.53 6.98
C LYS A 4 -31.52 -34.11 6.91
N LEU A 5 -30.94 -34.10 5.72
CA LEU A 5 -29.59 -33.53 5.48
C LEU A 5 -29.65 -32.02 5.70
N ILE A 6 -29.24 -31.56 6.88
CA ILE A 6 -29.05 -30.14 7.17
C ILE A 6 -27.60 -29.77 6.83
N LYS A 7 -27.39 -28.80 5.95
CA LYS A 7 -26.05 -28.29 5.67
C LYS A 7 -25.49 -27.65 6.94
N VAL A 8 -24.22 -27.88 7.23
CA VAL A 8 -23.53 -27.30 8.40
C VAL A 8 -23.65 -25.76 8.40
N THR A 9 -23.63 -25.15 7.21
CA THR A 9 -23.86 -23.70 7.00
C THR A 9 -25.24 -23.22 7.44
N GLU A 10 -26.27 -24.05 7.34
CA GLU A 10 -27.64 -23.68 7.81
C GLU A 10 -27.76 -23.83 9.31
N LYS A 11 -27.07 -24.79 9.90
CA LYS A 11 -27.10 -25.04 11.35
C LYS A 11 -26.31 -23.99 12.15
N TYR A 12 -25.26 -23.41 11.54
CA TYR A 12 -24.36 -22.43 12.19
C TYR A 12 -24.28 -21.12 11.40
N MET A 13 -25.41 -20.67 10.86
CA MET A 13 -25.50 -19.49 10.00
C MET A 13 -24.88 -18.25 10.66
N GLU A 14 -25.11 -18.02 11.94
CA GLU A 14 -24.56 -16.89 12.70
C GLU A 14 -23.03 -16.86 12.71
N ILE A 15 -22.39 -18.03 12.82
CA ILE A 15 -20.92 -18.13 12.81
C ILE A 15 -20.38 -17.82 11.42
N PHE A 16 -21.03 -18.32 10.37
CA PHE A 16 -20.62 -18.06 8.99
C PHE A 16 -20.84 -16.60 8.61
N ASP A 17 -21.94 -15.99 9.02
CA ASP A 17 -22.20 -14.56 8.81
C ASP A 17 -21.17 -13.69 9.53
N TRP A 18 -20.79 -14.06 10.76
CA TRP A 18 -19.74 -13.37 11.50
C TRP A 18 -18.36 -13.49 10.81
N LEU A 19 -18.01 -14.67 10.30
CA LEU A 19 -16.78 -14.87 9.53
C LEU A 19 -16.77 -14.07 8.22
N LEU A 20 -17.90 -13.94 7.54
CA LEU A 20 -18.05 -13.11 6.35
C LEU A 20 -17.87 -11.61 6.68
N LEU A 21 -18.40 -11.15 7.81
CA LEU A 21 -18.21 -9.78 8.30
C LEU A 21 -16.73 -9.50 8.59
N LEU A 22 -16.01 -10.44 9.23
CA LEU A 22 -14.58 -10.31 9.49
C LEU A 22 -13.77 -10.23 8.18
N ASN A 23 -14.11 -11.07 7.21
CA ASN A 23 -13.46 -11.06 5.91
C ASN A 23 -13.67 -9.73 5.17
N ASN A 24 -14.90 -9.19 5.19
CA ASN A 24 -15.20 -7.89 4.59
C ASN A 24 -14.44 -6.75 5.28
N ASN A 25 -14.29 -6.80 6.61
CA ASN A 25 -13.51 -5.80 7.35
C ASN A 25 -12.05 -5.76 6.89
N VAL A 26 -11.43 -6.90 6.58
CA VAL A 26 -10.06 -6.97 6.05
C VAL A 26 -9.93 -6.16 4.76
N TYR A 27 -10.87 -6.28 3.83
CA TYR A 27 -10.84 -5.49 2.59
C TYR A 27 -11.00 -4.00 2.83
N VAL A 28 -11.86 -3.61 3.78
CA VAL A 28 -12.03 -2.20 4.18
C VAL A 28 -10.72 -1.64 4.77
N PHE A 29 -10.08 -2.38 5.67
CA PHE A 29 -8.79 -1.97 6.23
C PHE A 29 -7.69 -1.88 5.17
N LEU A 30 -7.61 -2.84 4.26
CA LEU A 30 -6.65 -2.80 3.15
C LEU A 30 -6.87 -1.58 2.25
N ALA A 31 -8.13 -1.25 1.93
CA ALA A 31 -8.47 -0.07 1.15
C ALA A 31 -8.07 1.23 1.88
N LEU A 32 -8.34 1.33 3.19
CA LEU A 32 -7.94 2.48 4.01
C LEU A 32 -6.43 2.65 4.08
N ILE A 33 -5.68 1.56 4.32
CA ILE A 33 -4.22 1.59 4.35
C ILE A 33 -3.66 2.03 3.00
N LEU A 34 -4.19 1.50 1.90
CA LEU A 34 -3.79 1.89 0.55
C LEU A 34 -4.07 3.37 0.27
N PHE A 35 -5.23 3.86 0.70
CA PHE A 35 -5.59 5.27 0.58
C PHE A 35 -4.63 6.18 1.35
N VAL A 36 -4.33 5.86 2.61
CA VAL A 36 -3.38 6.61 3.45
C VAL A 36 -1.98 6.58 2.84
N ALA A 37 -1.53 5.42 2.36
CA ALA A 37 -0.23 5.28 1.71
C ALA A 37 -0.13 6.14 0.44
N ALA A 38 -1.19 6.14 -0.40
CA ALA A 38 -1.27 6.94 -1.61
C ALA A 38 -1.24 8.44 -1.28
N PHE A 39 -2.01 8.88 -0.28
CA PHE A 39 -2.05 10.29 0.16
C PHE A 39 -0.70 10.75 0.72
N ASN A 40 -0.06 9.95 1.56
CA ASN A 40 1.29 10.23 2.06
C ASN A 40 2.30 10.38 0.92
N MET A 41 2.22 9.53 -0.11
CA MET A 41 3.13 9.59 -1.24
C MET A 41 2.95 10.86 -2.08
N VAL A 42 1.70 11.34 -2.24
CA VAL A 42 1.41 12.65 -2.86
C VAL A 42 2.10 13.76 -2.08
N SER A 43 1.96 13.77 -0.76
CA SER A 43 2.54 14.80 0.12
C SER A 43 4.07 14.82 0.04
N ILE A 44 4.71 13.64 0.11
CA ILE A 44 6.18 13.51 0.00
C ILE A 44 6.67 14.02 -1.36
N LEU A 45 6.00 13.64 -2.46
CA LEU A 45 6.41 14.09 -3.79
C LEU A 45 6.19 15.59 -3.97
N PHE A 46 5.12 16.14 -3.39
CA PHE A 46 4.85 17.57 -3.40
C PHE A 46 5.97 18.34 -2.70
N ILE A 47 6.36 17.92 -1.49
CA ILE A 47 7.49 18.50 -0.75
C ILE A 47 8.78 18.41 -1.59
N LEU A 48 9.07 17.25 -2.15
CA LEU A 48 10.27 17.03 -2.96
C LEU A 48 10.33 17.93 -4.19
N ILE A 49 9.19 18.20 -4.84
CA ILE A 49 9.10 19.14 -5.98
C ILE A 49 9.36 20.56 -5.50
N MET A 50 8.78 20.97 -4.36
CA MET A 50 8.94 22.32 -3.81
C MET A 50 10.39 22.57 -3.39
N GLU A 51 11.05 21.65 -2.71
CA GLU A 51 12.46 21.73 -2.33
C GLU A 51 13.40 21.80 -3.55
N ARG A 52 13.02 21.20 -4.66
CA ARG A 52 13.82 21.14 -5.89
C ARG A 52 13.40 22.14 -6.96
N THR A 53 12.57 23.14 -6.60
CA THR A 53 12.03 24.12 -7.56
C THR A 53 13.13 24.86 -8.32
N GLN A 54 14.22 25.24 -7.65
CA GLN A 54 15.34 25.92 -8.29
C GLN A 54 16.01 25.03 -9.34
N MET A 55 16.28 23.77 -9.01
CA MET A 55 16.82 22.78 -9.96
C MET A 55 15.90 22.61 -11.18
N ILE A 56 14.59 22.56 -10.95
CA ILE A 56 13.59 22.45 -12.04
C ILE A 56 13.67 23.69 -12.93
N GLY A 57 13.82 24.90 -12.34
CA GLY A 57 13.97 26.15 -13.06
C GLY A 57 15.20 26.16 -13.96
N VAL A 58 16.36 25.74 -13.44
CA VAL A 58 17.63 25.61 -14.21
C VAL A 58 17.47 24.60 -15.35
N LEU A 59 16.93 23.43 -15.08
CA LEU A 59 16.70 22.41 -16.12
C LEU A 59 15.82 22.94 -17.26
N LYS A 60 14.77 23.68 -16.93
CA LYS A 60 13.90 24.32 -17.94
C LYS A 60 14.62 25.42 -18.72
N ALA A 61 15.48 26.19 -18.06
CA ALA A 61 16.25 27.26 -18.70
C ALA A 61 17.23 26.73 -19.76
N ILE A 62 17.81 25.54 -19.52
CA ILE A 62 18.68 24.85 -20.48
C ILE A 62 17.91 24.00 -21.51
N GLY A 63 16.55 24.09 -21.53
CA GLY A 63 15.73 23.49 -22.56
C GLY A 63 15.14 22.11 -22.24
N ALA A 64 15.23 21.63 -21.00
CA ALA A 64 14.61 20.37 -20.61
C ALA A 64 13.08 20.42 -20.74
N LYS A 65 12.51 19.40 -21.37
CA LYS A 65 11.04 19.30 -21.51
C LYS A 65 10.37 18.91 -20.20
N ASN A 66 9.15 19.40 -19.95
CA ASN A 66 8.38 19.06 -18.73
C ASN A 66 8.24 17.55 -18.53
N SER A 67 8.09 16.77 -19.60
CA SER A 67 7.99 15.30 -19.55
C SER A 67 9.26 14.64 -19.02
N GLN A 68 10.44 15.17 -19.38
CA GLN A 68 11.73 14.66 -18.90
C GLN A 68 11.89 14.91 -17.40
N ILE A 69 11.61 16.15 -16.96
CA ILE A 69 11.68 16.52 -15.56
C ILE A 69 10.67 15.69 -14.73
N ARG A 70 9.41 15.59 -15.20
CA ARG A 70 8.39 14.76 -14.55
C ARG A 70 8.84 13.31 -14.39
N ARG A 71 9.46 12.73 -15.43
CA ARG A 71 9.98 11.35 -15.38
C ARG A 71 11.00 11.15 -14.27
N ILE A 72 11.89 12.14 -14.04
CA ILE A 72 12.89 12.09 -12.96
C ILE A 72 12.21 11.99 -11.61
N PHE A 73 11.21 12.83 -11.34
CA PHE A 73 10.49 12.85 -10.06
C PHE A 73 9.66 11.58 -9.85
N VAL A 74 8.92 11.15 -10.87
CA VAL A 74 8.16 9.88 -10.81
C VAL A 74 9.09 8.70 -10.55
N TRP A 75 10.24 8.63 -11.23
CA TRP A 75 11.21 7.55 -11.04
C TRP A 75 11.79 7.54 -9.62
N ASN A 76 12.08 8.72 -9.06
CA ASN A 76 12.48 8.82 -7.66
C ASN A 76 11.39 8.34 -6.71
N GLY A 77 10.15 8.72 -6.94
CA GLY A 77 9.00 8.23 -6.18
C GLY A 77 8.86 6.71 -6.24
N VAL A 78 8.91 6.12 -7.43
CA VAL A 78 8.85 4.65 -7.61
C VAL A 78 9.99 3.96 -6.85
N ARG A 79 11.19 4.53 -6.86
CA ARG A 79 12.33 3.98 -6.11
C ARG A 79 12.10 4.00 -4.60
N ILE A 80 11.51 5.07 -4.07
CA ILE A 80 11.15 5.18 -2.65
C ILE A 80 10.08 4.14 -2.29
N ILE A 81 9.02 4.02 -3.09
CA ILE A 81 7.94 3.04 -2.91
C ILE A 81 8.52 1.62 -2.92
N SER A 82 9.33 1.27 -3.91
CA SER A 82 9.91 -0.07 -4.04
C SER A 82 10.79 -0.45 -2.84
N ARG A 83 11.60 0.50 -2.33
CA ARG A 83 12.39 0.26 -1.10
C ARG A 83 11.51 0.09 0.13
N GLY A 84 10.49 0.94 0.29
CA GLY A 84 9.53 0.82 1.37
C GLY A 84 8.78 -0.52 1.33
N LEU A 85 8.37 -0.95 0.14
CA LEU A 85 7.70 -2.23 -0.08
C LEU A 85 8.61 -3.42 0.28
N LEU A 86 9.88 -3.38 -0.12
CA LEU A 86 10.85 -4.42 0.23
C LEU A 86 11.06 -4.51 1.75
N ILE A 87 11.26 -3.38 2.41
CA ILE A 87 11.45 -3.33 3.87
C ILE A 87 10.18 -3.78 4.59
N GLY A 88 9.01 -3.27 4.17
CA GLY A 88 7.73 -3.66 4.74
C GLY A 88 7.45 -5.15 4.59
N ASN A 89 7.73 -5.72 3.42
CA ASN A 89 7.60 -7.16 3.18
C ASN A 89 8.57 -7.96 4.05
N ALA A 90 9.82 -7.53 4.18
CA ALA A 90 10.79 -8.23 5.02
C ALA A 90 10.35 -8.26 6.49
N ILE A 91 9.83 -7.15 7.01
CA ILE A 91 9.30 -7.07 8.38
C ILE A 91 8.02 -7.91 8.52
N GLY A 92 7.07 -7.77 7.59
CA GLY A 92 5.79 -8.48 7.62
C GLY A 92 5.95 -10.00 7.51
N LEU A 93 6.75 -10.46 6.54
CA LEU A 93 7.04 -11.88 6.38
C LEU A 93 7.86 -12.42 7.56
N GLY A 94 8.81 -11.63 8.07
CA GLY A 94 9.59 -11.99 9.26
C GLY A 94 8.70 -12.17 10.48
N PHE A 95 7.76 -11.26 10.72
CA PHE A 95 6.78 -11.39 11.79
C PHE A 95 5.86 -12.60 11.59
N GLY A 96 5.38 -12.83 10.36
CA GLY A 96 4.58 -14.01 10.03
C GLY A 96 5.32 -15.32 10.31
N LEU A 97 6.60 -15.43 9.92
CA LEU A 97 7.44 -16.60 10.22
C LEU A 97 7.64 -16.81 11.73
N LEU A 98 7.89 -15.71 12.46
CA LEU A 98 8.02 -15.78 13.92
C LEU A 98 6.72 -16.25 14.58
N GLN A 99 5.57 -15.78 14.12
CA GLN A 99 4.27 -16.22 14.61
C GLN A 99 4.02 -17.71 14.32
N ASP A 100 4.32 -18.15 13.11
CA ASP A 100 4.12 -19.54 12.70
C ASP A 100 5.00 -20.52 13.50
N GLN A 101 6.27 -20.13 13.75
CA GLN A 101 7.24 -20.95 14.45
C GLN A 101 7.12 -20.90 15.96
N PHE A 102 6.95 -19.69 16.53
CA PHE A 102 6.98 -19.47 17.98
C PHE A 102 5.60 -19.27 18.61
N ARG A 103 4.52 -19.14 17.80
CA ARG A 103 3.14 -18.98 18.27
C ARG A 103 3.02 -17.86 19.33
N ILE A 104 3.63 -16.71 19.04
CA ILE A 104 3.77 -15.58 19.98
C ILE A 104 2.41 -15.04 20.40
N ILE A 105 1.42 -15.07 19.51
CA ILE A 105 0.06 -14.60 19.78
C ILE A 105 -0.81 -15.82 20.11
N PRO A 106 -1.04 -16.12 21.40
CA PRO A 106 -1.96 -17.19 21.82
C PRO A 106 -3.40 -16.74 21.64
N LEU A 107 -4.28 -17.68 21.39
CA LEU A 107 -5.73 -17.53 21.40
C LEU A 107 -6.33 -18.35 22.55
N ASP A 108 -7.44 -17.85 23.10
CA ASP A 108 -8.21 -18.61 24.07
C ASP A 108 -8.96 -19.76 23.38
N SER A 109 -8.51 -20.99 23.68
CA SER A 109 -9.03 -22.20 23.05
C SER A 109 -10.49 -22.46 23.34
N GLU A 110 -11.04 -21.92 24.43
CA GLU A 110 -12.44 -22.08 24.80
C GLU A 110 -13.38 -21.28 23.88
N ASN A 111 -12.92 -20.08 23.46
CA ASN A 111 -13.72 -19.19 22.61
C ASN A 111 -13.46 -19.34 21.11
N TYR A 112 -12.23 -19.72 20.72
CA TYR A 112 -11.80 -19.71 19.31
C TYR A 112 -11.57 -21.07 18.68
N TYR A 113 -11.72 -22.19 19.43
CA TYR A 113 -11.40 -23.54 18.97
C TYR A 113 -9.95 -23.73 18.45
N MET A 114 -9.09 -22.75 18.69
CA MET A 114 -7.68 -22.71 18.28
C MET A 114 -6.85 -22.15 19.42
N SER A 115 -5.61 -22.63 19.58
CA SER A 115 -4.69 -22.19 20.63
C SER A 115 -3.75 -21.04 20.21
N PHE A 116 -3.68 -20.71 18.93
CA PHE A 116 -2.85 -19.65 18.37
C PHE A 116 -3.42 -19.12 17.06
N VAL A 117 -3.00 -17.91 16.65
CA VAL A 117 -3.38 -17.31 15.35
C VAL A 117 -2.66 -18.03 14.21
N PRO A 118 -3.37 -18.74 13.31
CA PRO A 118 -2.76 -19.39 12.18
C PRO A 118 -2.37 -18.36 11.10
N ILE A 119 -1.26 -18.61 10.40
CA ILE A 119 -0.84 -17.80 9.25
C ILE A 119 -1.15 -18.57 7.97
N ASP A 120 -1.93 -17.96 7.07
CA ASP A 120 -2.17 -18.49 5.73
C ASP A 120 -1.14 -17.92 4.75
N TRP A 121 -0.25 -18.76 4.24
CA TRP A 121 0.79 -18.41 3.28
C TRP A 121 0.26 -18.41 1.85
N ASN A 122 -0.66 -17.51 1.53
CA ASN A 122 -1.23 -17.38 0.20
C ASN A 122 -0.35 -16.49 -0.69
N TRP A 123 0.68 -17.05 -1.32
CA TRP A 123 1.63 -16.34 -2.17
C TRP A 123 1.00 -15.57 -3.35
N PRO A 124 0.01 -16.11 -4.08
CA PRO A 124 -0.71 -15.36 -5.11
C PRO A 124 -1.35 -14.07 -4.60
N VAL A 125 -2.03 -14.13 -3.46
CA VAL A 125 -2.66 -12.94 -2.85
C VAL A 125 -1.59 -11.94 -2.40
N PHE A 126 -0.51 -12.42 -1.79
CA PHE A 126 0.62 -11.59 -1.40
C PHE A 126 1.24 -10.83 -2.57
N LEU A 127 1.52 -11.52 -3.68
CA LEU A 127 2.07 -10.89 -4.89
C LEU A 127 1.09 -9.91 -5.52
N PHE A 128 -0.19 -10.27 -5.59
CA PHE A 128 -1.23 -9.40 -6.12
C PHE A 128 -1.36 -8.10 -5.32
N LEU A 129 -1.36 -8.18 -3.98
CA LEU A 129 -1.40 -7.00 -3.11
C LEU A 129 -0.17 -6.10 -3.32
N ASN A 130 1.03 -6.68 -3.37
CA ASN A 130 2.26 -5.93 -3.63
C ASN A 130 2.22 -5.19 -4.97
N LEU A 131 1.76 -5.87 -6.03
CA LEU A 131 1.61 -5.28 -7.35
C LEU A 131 0.57 -4.16 -7.35
N THR A 132 -0.55 -4.37 -6.68
CA THR A 132 -1.62 -3.37 -6.54
C THR A 132 -1.11 -2.11 -5.85
N VAL A 133 -0.41 -2.27 -4.72
CA VAL A 133 0.20 -1.14 -4.00
C VAL A 133 1.17 -0.38 -4.90
N LEU A 134 2.06 -1.09 -5.60
CA LEU A 134 3.04 -0.48 -6.49
C LEU A 134 2.37 0.30 -7.65
N ILE A 135 1.36 -0.29 -8.28
CA ILE A 135 0.64 0.33 -9.40
C ILE A 135 -0.15 1.56 -8.92
N VAL A 136 -0.97 1.40 -7.89
CA VAL A 136 -1.85 2.49 -7.41
C VAL A 136 -1.01 3.67 -6.93
N THR A 137 0.00 3.43 -6.09
CA THR A 137 0.87 4.51 -5.60
C THR A 137 1.66 5.17 -6.73
N THR A 138 2.12 4.41 -7.73
CA THR A 138 2.80 4.98 -8.91
C THR A 138 1.85 5.84 -9.74
N LEU A 139 0.60 5.41 -9.95
CA LEU A 139 -0.40 6.21 -10.66
C LEU A 139 -0.71 7.52 -9.92
N VAL A 140 -0.84 7.45 -8.62
CA VAL A 140 -1.11 8.63 -7.77
C VAL A 140 0.04 9.65 -7.83
N LEU A 141 1.30 9.22 -8.03
CA LEU A 141 2.44 10.12 -8.21
C LEU A 141 2.32 11.05 -9.43
N PHE A 142 1.55 10.68 -10.45
CA PHE A 142 1.36 11.55 -11.60
C PHE A 142 0.60 12.84 -11.26
N ILE A 143 -0.25 12.83 -10.22
CA ILE A 143 -1.04 14.00 -9.81
C ILE A 143 -0.11 15.18 -9.42
N PRO A 144 0.77 15.08 -8.42
CA PRO A 144 1.68 16.18 -8.08
C PRO A 144 2.75 16.42 -9.15
N ALA A 145 3.15 15.40 -9.91
CA ALA A 145 4.12 15.56 -10.99
C ALA A 145 3.62 16.44 -12.14
N MET A 146 2.30 16.59 -12.33
CA MET A 146 1.74 17.54 -13.30
C MET A 146 2.01 18.99 -12.92
N LEU A 147 2.16 19.31 -11.62
CA LEU A 147 2.46 20.67 -11.15
C LEU A 147 3.82 21.18 -11.64
N ILE A 148 4.74 20.28 -12.00
CA ILE A 148 6.06 20.65 -12.57
C ILE A 148 5.91 21.50 -13.84
N SER A 149 4.86 21.28 -14.64
CA SER A 149 4.61 22.07 -15.84
C SER A 149 4.30 23.55 -15.55
N ASN A 150 3.74 23.85 -14.38
CA ASN A 150 3.34 25.20 -13.98
C ASN A 150 4.51 26.03 -13.40
N ILE A 151 5.65 25.42 -13.11
CA ILE A 151 6.83 26.11 -12.60
C ILE A 151 7.48 26.89 -13.75
N LYS A 152 7.44 28.24 -13.65
CA LYS A 152 8.08 29.13 -14.65
C LYS A 152 9.55 29.31 -14.31
N PRO A 153 10.50 29.22 -15.28
CA PRO A 153 11.95 29.34 -15.05
C PRO A 153 12.33 30.65 -14.34
N ILE A 154 11.72 31.76 -14.76
CA ILE A 154 12.04 33.11 -14.26
C ILE A 154 11.72 33.27 -12.76
N LYS A 155 10.63 32.64 -12.27
CA LYS A 155 10.26 32.69 -10.85
C LYS A 155 11.08 31.73 -9.99
N ALA A 156 11.60 30.65 -10.57
CA ALA A 156 12.37 29.63 -9.86
C ALA A 156 13.83 30.04 -9.58
N ILE A 157 14.40 30.96 -10.39
CA ILE A 157 15.79 31.41 -10.27
C ILE A 157 15.90 32.68 -9.37
N ARG A 158 14.80 33.38 -9.11
CA ARG A 158 14.76 34.70 -8.44
C ARG A 158 14.34 34.62 -6.97
N PHE A 159 14.46 33.49 -6.30
CA PHE A 159 14.28 33.39 -4.86
C PHE A 159 15.64 33.55 -4.17
N ASP A 160 15.96 34.81 -3.83
CA ASP A 160 16.73 35.20 -2.68
C ASP A 160 15.78 35.52 -1.54
#